data_9d1425876575eb2535ea150fa153cc3e
#
_entry.id   9d1425876575eb2535ea150fa153cc3e
#
_cell.length_a   1.000
_cell.length_b   1.000
_cell.length_c   1.000
_cell.angle_alpha   90.00
_cell.angle_beta   90.00
_cell.angle_gamma   90.00
#
_symmetry.space_group_name_H-M   'P 1'
#
loop_
_entity.id
_entity.type
_entity.pdbx_description
1 polymer ?
#
loop_
_entity_poly.entity_id
_entity_poly.type
_entity_poly.pdbx_seq_one_letter_code
_entity_poly.pdbx_strand_id
1 'polypeptide(L)' 'MWALVINPVSGQGRGASVGTYVAGWLSQRKIPYTIVTGNSSVALGDHLSSFIEKFPDTNGVIAVGGDGLLHNIL' A
#
# COMPACT_ATOMS: atom_id res chain seq x y z
N MET A 1 -11.90 3.89 4.81
CA MET A 1 -10.80 2.91 4.89
C MET A 1 -9.68 3.35 3.95
N TRP A 2 -8.45 3.14 4.36
CA TRP A 2 -7.28 3.48 3.55
C TRP A 2 -6.69 2.23 2.92
N ALA A 3 -6.14 2.37 1.72
CA ALA A 3 -5.35 1.30 1.09
C ALA A 3 -3.89 1.53 1.43
N LEU A 4 -3.28 0.59 2.16
CA LEU A 4 -1.86 0.62 2.48
C LEU A 4 -1.13 -0.25 1.46
N VAL A 5 -0.48 0.37 0.50
CA VAL A 5 0.19 -0.30 -0.61
C VAL A 5 1.64 -0.55 -0.24
N ILE A 6 2.03 -1.81 -0.21
CA ILE A 6 3.37 -2.23 0.18
C ILE A 6 4.00 -3.01 -0.97
N ASN A 7 5.18 -2.57 -1.43
CA ASN A 7 5.97 -3.32 -2.39
C ASN A 7 7.06 -4.09 -1.63
N PRO A 8 6.87 -5.40 -1.39
CA PRO A 8 7.79 -6.17 -0.55
C PRO A 8 9.16 -6.39 -1.16
N VAL A 9 9.32 -6.20 -2.47
CA VAL A 9 10.61 -6.37 -3.14
C VAL A 9 11.40 -5.06 -3.20
N SER A 10 10.79 -3.95 -2.83
CA SER A 10 11.45 -2.65 -2.85
C SER A 10 12.44 -2.52 -1.70
N GLY A 11 13.61 -1.93 -1.96
CA GLY A 11 14.59 -1.64 -0.92
C GLY A 11 15.08 -2.86 -0.18
N GLN A 12 15.19 -4.02 -0.84
CA GLN A 12 15.68 -5.26 -0.25
C GLN A 12 14.89 -5.69 0.99
N GLY A 13 13.58 -5.55 0.92
CA GLY A 13 12.69 -5.93 2.02
C GLY A 13 12.38 -4.80 3.00
N ARG A 14 12.95 -3.63 2.82
CA ARG A 14 12.66 -2.48 3.68
C ARG A 14 11.20 -2.04 3.57
N GLY A 15 10.59 -2.25 2.40
CA GLY A 15 9.18 -1.93 2.21
C GLY A 15 8.30 -2.67 3.20
N ALA A 16 8.58 -3.96 3.44
CA ALA A 16 7.82 -4.74 4.40
C ALA A 16 7.97 -4.20 5.83
N SER A 17 9.20 -3.84 6.23
CA SER A 17 9.45 -3.29 7.57
C SER A 17 8.76 -1.94 7.77
N VAL A 18 8.85 -1.05 6.80
CA VAL A 18 8.20 0.25 6.86
C VAL A 18 6.67 0.08 6.83
N GLY A 19 6.18 -0.85 6.01
CA GLY A 19 4.76 -1.16 5.96
C GLY A 19 4.22 -1.62 7.29
N THR A 20 4.96 -2.48 8.00
CA THR A 20 4.58 -2.94 9.34
C THR A 20 4.52 -1.77 10.31
N TYR A 21 5.48 -0.86 10.24
CA TYR A 21 5.52 0.32 11.08
C TYR A 21 4.29 1.22 10.82
N VAL A 22 4.00 1.49 9.55
CA VAL A 22 2.85 2.33 9.18
C VAL A 22 1.54 1.67 9.61
N ALA A 23 1.42 0.35 9.42
CA ALA A 23 0.23 -0.37 9.84
C ALA A 23 0.01 -0.26 11.35
N GLY A 24 1.09 -0.38 12.13
CA GLY A 24 1.03 -0.19 13.58
C GLY A 24 0.60 1.22 13.96
N TRP A 25 1.12 2.22 13.26
CA TRP A 25 0.76 3.62 13.48
C TRP A 25 -0.74 3.84 13.22
N LEU A 26 -1.25 3.31 12.12
CA LEU A 26 -2.66 3.42 11.77
C LEU A 26 -3.55 2.70 12.81
N SER A 27 -3.13 1.51 13.22
CA SER A 27 -3.87 0.72 14.22
C SER A 27 -3.96 1.44 15.56
N GLN A 28 -2.87 2.08 15.98
CA GLN A 28 -2.86 2.82 17.24
C GLN A 28 -3.84 3.99 17.23
N ARG A 29 -4.08 4.55 16.05
CA ARG A 29 -4.99 5.69 15.86
C ARG A 29 -6.39 5.25 15.47
N LYS A 30 -6.65 3.94 15.44
CA LYS A 30 -7.93 3.36 15.06
C LYS A 30 -8.38 3.81 13.67
N ILE A 31 -7.42 3.94 12.75
CA ILE A 31 -7.69 4.29 11.37
C ILE A 31 -7.84 2.99 10.57
N PRO A 32 -9.00 2.71 9.97
CA PRO A 32 -9.19 1.48 9.18
C PRO A 32 -8.31 1.50 7.92
N TYR A 33 -7.67 0.38 7.65
CA TYR A 33 -6.84 0.21 6.46
C TYR A 33 -6.88 -1.24 5.98
N THR A 34 -6.53 -1.43 4.71
CA THR A 34 -6.33 -2.76 4.12
C THR A 34 -4.98 -2.76 3.41
N ILE A 35 -4.20 -3.82 3.59
CA ILE A 35 -2.91 -3.95 2.94
C ILE A 35 -3.10 -4.48 1.53
N VAL A 36 -2.50 -3.78 0.55
CA VAL A 36 -2.48 -4.19 -0.85
C VAL A 36 -1.02 -4.42 -1.23
N THR A 37 -0.72 -5.61 -1.74
CA THR A 37 0.64 -5.99 -2.10
C THR A 37 0.64 -6.84 -3.37
N GLY A 38 1.82 -7.08 -3.94
CA GLY A 38 1.97 -7.91 -5.14
C GLY A 38 3.42 -8.32 -5.33
N ASN A 39 3.64 -9.34 -6.17
CA ASN A 39 4.97 -9.88 -6.43
C ASN A 39 5.79 -9.02 -7.41
N SER A 40 5.15 -8.09 -8.08
CA SER A 40 5.78 -7.20 -9.05
C SER A 40 5.00 -5.90 -9.07
N SER A 41 5.57 -4.88 -9.73
CA SER A 41 4.89 -3.59 -9.89
C SER A 41 3.58 -3.75 -10.67
N VAL A 42 3.56 -4.62 -11.67
CA VAL A 42 2.36 -4.87 -12.46
C VAL A 42 1.28 -5.53 -11.61
N ALA A 43 1.65 -6.59 -10.88
CA ALA A 43 0.71 -7.29 -10.00
C ALA A 43 0.18 -6.34 -8.92
N LEU A 44 1.04 -5.51 -8.35
CA LEU A 44 0.65 -4.55 -7.33
C LEU A 44 -0.36 -3.55 -7.89
N GLY A 45 -0.11 -3.01 -9.08
CA GLY A 45 -1.03 -2.10 -9.75
C GLY A 45 -2.38 -2.74 -10.03
N ASP A 46 -2.39 -3.99 -10.50
CA ASP A 46 -3.62 -4.72 -10.75
C ASP A 46 -4.40 -4.96 -9.46
N HIS A 47 -3.72 -5.33 -8.38
CA HIS A 47 -4.36 -5.54 -7.09
C HIS A 47 -4.95 -4.26 -6.54
N LEU A 48 -4.23 -3.14 -6.69
CA LEU A 48 -4.72 -1.85 -6.23
C LEU A 48 -5.95 -1.41 -7.03
N SER A 49 -5.91 -1.58 -8.35
CA SER A 49 -7.06 -1.24 -9.21
C SER A 49 -8.29 -2.05 -8.82
N SER A 50 -8.11 -3.36 -8.62
CA SER A 50 -9.21 -4.23 -8.19
C SER A 50 -9.75 -3.82 -6.82
N PHE A 51 -8.85 -3.44 -5.91
CA PHE A 51 -9.26 -2.99 -4.59
C PHE A 51 -10.13 -1.72 -4.67
N ILE A 52 -9.70 -0.73 -5.45
CA ILE A 52 -10.43 0.53 -5.61
C ILE A 52 -11.78 0.30 -6.28
N GLU A 53 -11.83 -0.59 -7.26
CA GLU A 53 -13.07 -0.96 -7.92
C GLU A 53 -14.07 -1.59 -6.94
N LYS A 54 -13.57 -2.45 -6.06
CA LYS A 54 -14.37 -3.14 -5.07
C LYS A 54 -14.78 -2.24 -3.90
N PHE A 55 -13.94 -1.27 -3.57
CA PHE A 55 -14.17 -0.34 -2.46
C PHE A 55 -14.03 1.10 -2.94
N PRO A 56 -15.03 1.60 -3.72
CA PRO A 56 -14.93 2.93 -4.33
C PRO A 56 -14.92 4.09 -3.33
N ASP A 57 -15.33 3.85 -2.10
CA ASP A 57 -15.32 4.85 -1.04
C ASP A 57 -14.03 4.82 -0.19
N THR A 58 -12.96 4.21 -0.74
CA THR A 58 -11.64 4.25 -0.11
C THR A 58 -11.20 5.71 0.07
N ASN A 59 -10.76 6.05 1.28
CA ASN A 59 -10.38 7.42 1.62
C ASN A 59 -9.14 7.90 0.89
N GLY A 60 -8.19 6.99 0.66
CA GLY A 60 -6.94 7.33 -0.03
C GLY A 60 -5.98 6.16 -0.02
N VAL A 61 -4.79 6.39 -0.59
CA VAL A 61 -3.77 5.37 -0.74
C VAL A 61 -2.50 5.86 -0.05
N ILE A 62 -1.94 5.00 0.79
CA ILE A 62 -0.64 5.22 1.42
C ILE A 62 0.34 4.26 0.75
N ALA A 63 1.34 4.81 0.06
CA ALA A 63 2.31 4.00 -0.67
C ALA A 63 3.59 3.84 0.14
N VAL A 64 4.04 2.60 0.28
CA VAL A 64 5.28 2.25 0.94
C VAL A 64 6.14 1.48 -0.05
N GLY A 65 7.30 2.01 -0.39
CA GLY A 65 8.18 1.38 -1.37
C GLY A 65 9.14 2.37 -1.98
N GLY A 66 9.67 2.04 -3.16
CA GLY A 66 10.60 2.89 -3.86
C GLY A 66 9.95 4.12 -4.48
N ASP A 67 10.79 5.07 -4.88
CA ASP A 67 10.36 6.34 -5.44
C ASP A 67 9.48 6.18 -6.68
N GLY A 68 9.75 5.13 -7.48
CA GLY A 68 8.95 4.87 -8.66
C GLY A 68 7.50 4.59 -8.36
N LEU A 69 7.23 3.94 -7.25
CA LEU A 69 5.86 3.67 -6.83
C LEU A 69 5.13 4.96 -6.46
N LEU A 70 5.79 5.86 -5.76
CA LEU A 70 5.23 7.16 -5.42
C LEU A 70 4.89 7.97 -6.67
N HIS A 71 5.77 7.96 -7.67
CA HIS A 71 5.52 8.65 -8.93
C HIS A 71 4.27 8.14 -9.64
N ASN A 72 4.03 6.85 -9.59
CA ASN A 72 2.88 6.26 -10.28
C ASN A 72 1.57 6.58 -9.58
N ILE A 73 1.61 6.85 -8.29
CA ILE A 73 0.41 7.15 -7.51
C ILE A 73 0.11 8.65 -7.52
N LEU A 74 1.14 9.44 -7.51
CA LEU A 74 1.01 10.90 -7.56
C LEU A 74 0.68 11.40 -8.95
#